data_9f8bba8374b86342eedba15f65780889
#
_entry.id   9f8bba8374b86342eedba15f65780889
#
_cell.length_a   1.000
_cell.length_b   1.000
_cell.length_c   1.000
_cell.angle_alpha   90.00
_cell.angle_beta   90.00
_cell.angle_gamma   90.00
#
_symmetry.space_group_name_H-M   'P 1'
#
loop_
_entity.id
_entity.type
_entity.pdbx_description
1 polymer ?
#
loop_
_entity_poly.entity_id
_entity_poly.type
_entity_poly.pdbx_seq_one_letter_code
_entity_poly.pdbx_strand_id
1 'polypeptide(L)'
;TMIIKYHQFIFVKTRKTAGSTFEKLMYPHLRGIDVCTGSTRDGTPAMNREPDTNGHVPWNEIKKGNPYAWDSLDTFTIERNPWDKVVSAFYWHKKIKPYLPGIAENDLSKYVRECDLIPTDWNMYAQGDEVKVDKVFKYEDMDEMYDAMNDRYDIDIPKELWQNTKVKEGKKDVDHWRDLHTPESIVEVEKKFKREIKYMGYTYE
;
A
#
# COMPACT_ATOMS: atom_id res chain seq x y z
N THR A 1 -6.94 -3.57 3.83
CA THR A 1 -6.51 -4.65 4.73
C THR A 1 -7.41 -5.87 4.55
N MET A 2 -6.83 -7.06 4.57
CA MET A 2 -7.57 -8.31 4.38
C MET A 2 -7.08 -9.33 5.41
N ILE A 3 -8.01 -10.13 5.97
CA ILE A 3 -7.72 -11.31 6.78
C ILE A 3 -8.29 -12.50 6.02
N ILE A 4 -7.44 -13.27 5.38
CA ILE A 4 -7.81 -14.37 4.48
C ILE A 4 -7.55 -15.69 5.20
N LYS A 5 -8.53 -16.13 5.96
CA LYS A 5 -8.45 -17.33 6.82
C LYS A 5 -8.36 -18.61 6.01
N TYR A 6 -9.02 -18.68 4.86
CA TYR A 6 -8.98 -19.84 3.99
C TYR A 6 -7.59 -20.08 3.40
N HIS A 7 -6.93 -19.00 2.93
CA HIS A 7 -5.58 -19.05 2.36
C HIS A 7 -4.47 -18.70 3.37
N GLN A 8 -4.81 -18.58 4.66
CA GLN A 8 -3.87 -18.51 5.78
C GLN A 8 -2.96 -17.27 5.81
N PHE A 9 -3.46 -16.09 5.44
CA PHE A 9 -2.66 -14.84 5.55
C PHE A 9 -3.46 -13.61 5.95
N ILE A 10 -2.73 -12.58 6.41
CA ILE A 10 -3.20 -11.23 6.66
C ILE A 10 -2.42 -10.25 5.78
N PHE A 11 -3.11 -9.46 4.99
CA PHE A 11 -2.53 -8.37 4.22
C PHE A 11 -2.79 -7.03 4.91
N VAL A 12 -1.72 -6.40 5.44
CA VAL A 12 -1.75 -5.04 5.98
C VAL A 12 -1.60 -4.05 4.83
N LYS A 13 -2.68 -3.35 4.49
CA LYS A 13 -2.71 -2.47 3.32
C LYS A 13 -2.09 -1.12 3.62
N THR A 14 -0.96 -0.82 3.00
CA THR A 14 -0.32 0.50 2.97
C THR A 14 -0.84 1.37 1.82
N ARG A 15 -0.58 2.68 1.89
CA ARG A 15 -1.06 3.64 0.90
C ARG A 15 -0.13 3.71 -0.32
N LYS A 16 -0.71 3.85 -1.52
CA LYS A 16 0.01 4.05 -2.79
C LYS A 16 0.96 2.92 -3.22
N THR A 17 0.70 1.71 -2.76
CA THR A 17 1.50 0.49 -3.00
C THR A 17 0.74 -0.59 -3.79
N ALA A 18 -0.20 -0.20 -4.64
CA ALA A 18 -1.10 -1.09 -5.38
C ALA A 18 -2.05 -1.96 -4.53
N GLY A 19 -2.19 -1.69 -3.22
CA GLY A 19 -3.03 -2.50 -2.33
C GLY A 19 -4.49 -2.65 -2.79
N SER A 20 -5.07 -1.67 -3.51
CA SER A 20 -6.42 -1.79 -4.09
C SER A 20 -6.46 -2.73 -5.30
N THR A 21 -5.36 -2.79 -6.07
CA THR A 21 -5.19 -3.76 -7.16
C THR A 21 -5.12 -5.17 -6.59
N PHE A 22 -4.29 -5.35 -5.56
CA PHE A 22 -4.18 -6.63 -4.85
C PHE A 22 -5.54 -7.09 -4.29
N GLU A 23 -6.25 -6.24 -3.58
CA GLU A 23 -7.60 -6.57 -3.08
C GLU A 23 -8.53 -7.02 -4.21
N LYS A 24 -8.55 -6.33 -5.35
CA LYS A 24 -9.38 -6.70 -6.50
C LYS A 24 -9.02 -8.07 -7.06
N LEU A 25 -7.75 -8.41 -7.13
CA LEU A 25 -7.28 -9.72 -7.58
C LEU A 25 -7.68 -10.83 -6.58
N MET A 26 -7.74 -10.51 -5.29
CA MET A 26 -8.12 -11.46 -4.25
C MET A 26 -9.63 -11.72 -4.16
N TYR A 27 -10.50 -10.81 -4.61
CA TYR A 27 -11.94 -10.95 -4.45
C TYR A 27 -12.52 -12.28 -4.96
N PRO A 28 -12.12 -12.84 -6.11
CA PRO A 28 -12.63 -14.14 -6.57
C PRO A 28 -12.25 -15.32 -5.66
N HIS A 29 -11.22 -15.15 -4.85
CA HIS A 29 -10.68 -16.19 -3.97
C HIS A 29 -11.22 -16.11 -2.53
N LEU A 30 -11.99 -15.05 -2.19
CA LEU A 30 -12.55 -14.88 -0.86
C LEU A 30 -13.62 -15.94 -0.54
N ARG A 31 -13.66 -16.35 0.73
CA ARG A 31 -14.68 -17.24 1.29
C ARG A 31 -15.46 -16.50 2.39
N GLY A 32 -16.59 -17.05 2.79
CA GLY A 32 -17.48 -16.44 3.79
C GLY A 32 -16.86 -16.19 5.17
N ILE A 33 -15.70 -16.79 5.46
CA ILE A 33 -14.94 -16.62 6.72
C ILE A 33 -13.88 -15.51 6.62
N ASP A 34 -13.61 -14.98 5.43
CA ASP A 34 -12.58 -13.98 5.18
C ASP A 34 -13.12 -12.58 5.45
N VAL A 35 -12.23 -11.66 5.83
CA VAL A 35 -12.57 -10.27 6.12
C VAL A 35 -11.79 -9.34 5.18
N CYS A 36 -12.48 -8.42 4.55
CA CYS A 36 -11.88 -7.37 3.74
C CYS A 36 -12.39 -5.99 4.18
N THR A 37 -11.48 -5.09 4.53
CA THR A 37 -11.81 -3.72 4.99
C THR A 37 -11.76 -2.69 3.86
N GLY A 38 -11.70 -3.09 2.61
CA GLY A 38 -11.60 -2.21 1.45
C GLY A 38 -12.89 -1.46 1.08
N SER A 39 -12.81 -0.31 0.41
CA SER A 39 -13.98 0.41 -0.09
C SER A 39 -14.39 -0.13 -1.47
N THR A 40 -15.65 -0.50 -1.65
CA THR A 40 -16.23 -0.98 -2.93
C THR A 40 -16.73 0.17 -3.80
N ARG A 41 -15.90 1.13 -4.12
CA ARG A 41 -16.30 2.15 -5.11
C ARG A 41 -16.55 1.60 -6.51
N ASP A 42 -16.19 0.36 -6.75
CA ASP A 42 -16.33 -0.34 -8.02
C ASP A 42 -17.47 -1.38 -8.06
N GLY A 43 -18.37 -1.37 -7.06
CA GLY A 43 -19.56 -2.24 -7.07
C GLY A 43 -19.30 -3.70 -6.68
N THR A 44 -18.10 -4.07 -6.25
CA THR A 44 -17.81 -5.43 -5.78
C THR A 44 -18.55 -5.73 -4.47
N PRO A 45 -19.17 -6.91 -4.28
CA PRO A 45 -19.89 -7.24 -3.05
C PRO A 45 -18.98 -7.20 -1.84
N ALA A 46 -19.41 -6.50 -0.81
CA ALA A 46 -18.76 -6.51 0.48
C ALA A 46 -19.06 -7.82 1.21
N MET A 47 -18.25 -8.84 1.01
CA MET A 47 -18.31 -10.01 1.88
C MET A 47 -17.63 -9.66 3.20
N ASN A 48 -18.38 -9.73 4.31
CA ASN A 48 -17.90 -9.51 5.68
C ASN A 48 -17.12 -8.20 5.90
N ARG A 49 -17.73 -7.07 5.51
CA ARG A 49 -17.18 -5.75 5.78
C ARG A 49 -17.41 -5.33 7.21
N GLU A 50 -16.39 -4.80 7.86
CA GLU A 50 -16.61 -3.83 8.92
C GLU A 50 -17.02 -2.49 8.26
N PRO A 51 -18.21 -1.97 8.54
CA PRO A 51 -18.62 -0.65 8.06
C PRO A 51 -17.67 0.40 8.65
N ASP A 52 -17.31 1.40 7.85
CA ASP A 52 -16.54 2.60 8.21
C ASP A 52 -15.03 2.47 8.45
N THR A 53 -14.39 1.36 8.19
CA THR A 53 -12.94 1.32 8.21
C THR A 53 -12.36 1.86 6.91
N ASN A 54 -11.36 2.72 7.05
CA ASN A 54 -10.66 3.46 5.98
C ASN A 54 -9.81 2.56 5.05
N GLY A 55 -10.07 1.27 4.99
CA GLY A 55 -9.35 0.27 4.17
C GLY A 55 -7.88 0.06 4.57
N HIS A 56 -7.32 0.99 5.34
CA HIS A 56 -5.94 1.02 5.83
C HIS A 56 -5.94 0.86 7.34
N VAL A 57 -6.01 -0.38 7.84
CA VAL A 57 -6.01 -0.70 9.27
C VAL A 57 -4.59 -1.08 9.68
N PRO A 58 -4.00 -0.44 10.70
CA PRO A 58 -2.66 -0.75 11.15
C PRO A 58 -2.60 -2.09 11.90
N TRP A 59 -1.42 -2.68 11.93
CA TRP A 59 -1.14 -4.00 12.50
C TRP A 59 -1.67 -4.17 13.94
N ASN A 60 -1.52 -3.17 14.79
CA ASN A 60 -1.95 -3.21 16.19
C ASN A 60 -3.47 -3.29 16.34
N GLU A 61 -4.23 -2.58 15.50
CA GLU A 61 -5.70 -2.66 15.49
C GLU A 61 -6.17 -3.99 14.93
N ILE A 62 -5.49 -4.53 13.89
CA ILE A 62 -5.78 -5.87 13.37
C ILE A 62 -5.56 -6.91 14.47
N LYS A 63 -4.39 -6.87 15.14
CA LYS A 63 -4.04 -7.79 16.24
C LYS A 63 -5.02 -7.67 17.40
N LYS A 64 -5.41 -6.45 17.78
CA LYS A 64 -6.39 -6.21 18.84
C LYS A 64 -7.76 -6.79 18.53
N GLY A 65 -8.23 -6.62 17.30
CA GLY A 65 -9.54 -7.11 16.86
C GLY A 65 -9.55 -8.61 16.54
N ASN A 66 -8.40 -9.19 16.14
CA ASN A 66 -8.28 -10.57 15.68
C ASN A 66 -6.99 -11.21 16.22
N PRO A 67 -6.79 -11.33 17.54
CA PRO A 67 -5.52 -11.78 18.10
C PRO A 67 -5.14 -13.19 17.65
N TYR A 68 -6.08 -14.12 17.62
CA TYR A 68 -5.82 -15.50 17.17
C TYR A 68 -5.40 -15.59 15.70
N ALA A 69 -6.06 -14.82 14.83
CA ALA A 69 -5.69 -14.76 13.41
C ALA A 69 -4.30 -14.15 13.25
N TRP A 70 -4.01 -13.06 13.95
CA TRP A 70 -2.70 -12.41 13.91
C TRP A 70 -1.55 -13.33 14.32
N ASP A 71 -1.75 -14.12 15.37
CA ASP A 71 -0.70 -15.00 15.93
C ASP A 71 -0.58 -16.35 15.20
N SER A 72 -1.51 -16.67 14.27
CA SER A 72 -1.54 -17.96 13.56
C SER A 72 -1.43 -17.89 12.04
N LEU A 73 -1.71 -16.74 11.44
CA LEU A 73 -1.66 -16.55 10.00
C LEU A 73 -0.39 -15.80 9.60
N ASP A 74 0.11 -16.06 8.41
CA ASP A 74 1.20 -15.27 7.83
C ASP A 74 0.77 -13.81 7.64
N THR A 75 1.62 -12.88 8.00
CA THR A 75 1.33 -11.45 7.90
C THR A 75 2.25 -10.76 6.90
N PHE A 76 1.70 -9.96 5.99
CA PHE A 76 2.53 -9.22 5.06
C PHE A 76 1.96 -7.86 4.65
N THR A 77 2.81 -7.05 4.08
CA THR A 77 2.48 -5.76 3.47
C THR A 77 3.26 -5.53 2.19
N ILE A 78 2.92 -4.48 1.46
CA ILE A 78 3.68 -4.01 0.29
C ILE A 78 4.22 -2.62 0.62
N GLU A 79 5.52 -2.41 0.40
CA GLU A 79 6.13 -1.09 0.48
C GLU A 79 6.64 -0.68 -0.91
N ARG A 80 6.75 0.63 -1.15
CA ARG A 80 7.14 1.22 -2.42
C ARG A 80 8.27 2.20 -2.20
N ASN A 81 9.17 2.33 -3.19
CA ASN A 81 10.19 3.37 -3.19
C ASN A 81 9.58 4.70 -2.78
N PRO A 82 10.03 5.33 -1.67
CA PRO A 82 9.39 6.49 -1.07
C PRO A 82 9.24 7.68 -2.02
N TRP A 83 10.20 7.91 -2.88
CA TRP A 83 10.14 9.01 -3.86
C TRP A 83 9.05 8.76 -4.91
N ASP A 84 8.94 7.55 -5.44
CA ASP A 84 7.85 7.19 -6.36
C ASP A 84 6.49 7.16 -5.64
N LYS A 85 6.46 6.70 -4.39
CA LYS A 85 5.25 6.67 -3.53
C LYS A 85 4.68 8.07 -3.33
N VAL A 86 5.54 9.04 -3.05
CA VAL A 86 5.17 10.45 -2.88
C VAL A 86 4.62 11.04 -4.16
N VAL A 87 5.27 10.82 -5.30
CA VAL A 87 4.76 11.25 -6.62
C VAL A 87 3.39 10.64 -6.92
N SER A 88 3.23 9.35 -6.64
CA SER A 88 1.92 8.68 -6.77
C SER A 88 0.84 9.31 -5.88
N ALA A 89 1.20 9.74 -4.66
CA ALA A 89 0.28 10.41 -3.75
C ALA A 89 -0.03 11.85 -4.22
N PHE A 90 0.96 12.57 -4.71
CA PHE A 90 0.82 13.91 -5.26
C PHE A 90 -0.22 13.96 -6.38
N TYR A 91 -0.09 13.12 -7.41
CA TYR A 91 -1.06 13.05 -8.50
C TYR A 91 -2.45 12.57 -8.06
N TRP A 92 -2.51 11.68 -7.09
CA TRP A 92 -3.78 11.26 -6.50
C TRP A 92 -4.47 12.43 -5.78
N HIS A 93 -3.74 13.18 -4.96
CA HIS A 93 -4.28 14.33 -4.25
C HIS A 93 -4.62 15.48 -5.21
N LYS A 94 -3.85 15.70 -6.27
CA LYS A 94 -4.20 16.66 -7.34
C LYS A 94 -5.60 16.40 -7.91
N LYS A 95 -5.99 15.13 -8.00
CA LYS A 95 -7.31 14.74 -8.49
C LYS A 95 -8.44 14.93 -7.46
N ILE A 96 -8.19 14.63 -6.17
CA ILE A 96 -9.27 14.53 -5.18
C ILE A 96 -9.25 15.60 -4.09
N LYS A 97 -8.12 16.28 -3.89
CA LYS A 97 -7.88 17.30 -2.85
C LYS A 97 -6.97 18.41 -3.38
N PRO A 98 -7.39 19.16 -4.41
CA PRO A 98 -6.53 20.14 -5.09
C PRO A 98 -6.12 21.33 -4.20
N TYR A 99 -6.73 21.47 -3.03
CA TYR A 99 -6.47 22.54 -2.06
C TYR A 99 -5.33 22.24 -1.08
N LEU A 100 -4.73 21.06 -1.11
CA LEU A 100 -3.62 20.71 -0.20
C LEU A 100 -2.36 21.52 -0.52
N PRO A 101 -1.49 21.77 0.49
CA PRO A 101 -0.23 22.45 0.30
C PRO A 101 0.60 21.83 -0.83
N GLY A 102 1.19 22.65 -1.69
CA GLY A 102 1.99 22.23 -2.83
C GLY A 102 1.19 21.69 -4.03
N ILE A 103 -0.06 21.26 -3.84
CA ILE A 103 -0.88 20.72 -4.94
C ILE A 103 -1.37 21.83 -5.86
N ALA A 104 -1.92 22.92 -5.31
CA ALA A 104 -2.41 24.05 -6.09
C ALA A 104 -1.28 24.74 -6.85
N GLU A 105 -0.10 24.83 -6.25
CA GLU A 105 1.10 25.43 -6.81
C GLU A 105 1.85 24.49 -7.76
N ASN A 106 1.46 23.23 -7.84
CA ASN A 106 2.17 22.18 -8.54
C ASN A 106 3.63 22.01 -8.06
N ASP A 107 3.84 22.18 -6.77
CA ASP A 107 5.14 22.14 -6.09
C ASP A 107 5.26 20.90 -5.22
N LEU A 108 6.03 19.92 -5.69
CA LEU A 108 6.28 18.66 -4.95
C LEU A 108 7.05 18.90 -3.66
N SER A 109 8.02 19.83 -3.64
CA SER A 109 8.83 20.12 -2.45
C SER A 109 7.96 20.65 -1.32
N LYS A 110 7.09 21.63 -1.64
CA LYS A 110 6.11 22.16 -0.69
C LYS A 110 5.12 21.09 -0.23
N TYR A 111 4.63 20.26 -1.16
CA TYR A 111 3.74 19.15 -0.83
C TYR A 111 4.38 18.18 0.15
N VAL A 112 5.62 17.74 -0.09
CA VAL A 112 6.32 16.81 0.82
C VAL A 112 6.55 17.45 2.18
N ARG A 113 6.95 18.72 2.23
CA ARG A 113 7.27 19.43 3.46
C ARG A 113 6.03 19.69 4.33
N GLU A 114 4.94 20.19 3.75
CA GLU A 114 3.83 20.81 4.46
C GLU A 114 2.54 19.97 4.50
N CYS A 115 2.41 18.95 3.64
CA CYS A 115 1.19 18.15 3.61
C CYS A 115 1.21 17.04 4.68
N ASP A 116 0.22 17.06 5.58
CA ASP A 116 0.05 16.04 6.62
C ASP A 116 -0.43 14.68 6.09
N LEU A 117 -0.88 14.63 4.81
CA LEU A 117 -1.41 13.42 4.19
C LEU A 117 -0.35 12.63 3.41
N ILE A 118 0.93 12.96 3.56
CA ILE A 118 2.03 12.17 3.00
C ILE A 118 1.92 10.72 3.50
N PRO A 119 2.02 9.72 2.61
CA PRO A 119 1.80 8.32 2.97
C PRO A 119 3.01 7.68 3.65
N THR A 120 3.44 8.23 4.79
CA THR A 120 4.41 7.60 5.69
C THR A 120 3.70 6.47 6.43
N ASP A 121 3.90 5.24 5.99
CA ASP A 121 3.12 4.09 6.45
C ASP A 121 3.88 3.15 7.38
N TRP A 122 5.07 3.54 7.86
CA TRP A 122 5.87 2.72 8.77
C TRP A 122 5.06 2.18 9.95
N ASN A 123 4.28 3.03 10.61
CA ASN A 123 3.46 2.64 11.75
C ASN A 123 2.27 1.71 11.38
N MET A 124 2.00 1.50 10.10
CA MET A 124 0.98 0.56 9.65
C MET A 124 1.41 -0.89 9.87
N TYR A 125 2.73 -1.16 9.81
CA TYR A 125 3.28 -2.52 9.87
C TYR A 125 4.49 -2.66 10.80
N ALA A 126 4.86 -1.58 11.53
CA ALA A 126 6.00 -1.57 12.43
C ALA A 126 5.72 -0.75 13.70
N GLN A 127 6.54 -0.95 14.73
CA GLN A 127 6.53 -0.18 15.98
C GLN A 127 7.96 0.18 16.38
N GLY A 128 8.24 1.46 16.56
CA GLY A 128 9.63 1.90 16.72
C GLY A 128 10.47 1.54 15.49
N ASP A 129 11.52 0.78 15.65
CA ASP A 129 12.36 0.26 14.56
C ASP A 129 12.09 -1.23 14.25
N GLU A 130 11.08 -1.83 14.88
CA GLU A 130 10.73 -3.24 14.73
C GLU A 130 9.55 -3.43 13.77
N VAL A 131 9.75 -4.19 12.69
CA VAL A 131 8.69 -4.63 11.78
C VAL A 131 7.86 -5.72 12.46
N LYS A 132 6.54 -5.62 12.40
CA LYS A 132 5.57 -6.49 13.07
C LYS A 132 4.86 -7.47 12.15
N VAL A 133 5.10 -7.38 10.84
CA VAL A 133 4.64 -8.34 9.84
C VAL A 133 5.78 -9.29 9.47
N ASP A 134 5.46 -10.49 9.01
CA ASP A 134 6.46 -11.50 8.65
C ASP A 134 7.20 -11.16 7.37
N LYS A 135 6.51 -10.48 6.41
CA LYS A 135 7.11 -10.12 5.12
C LYS A 135 6.68 -8.72 4.67
N VAL A 136 7.63 -7.97 4.14
CA VAL A 136 7.38 -6.72 3.41
C VAL A 136 7.82 -6.92 1.95
N PHE A 137 6.85 -6.99 1.04
CA PHE A 137 7.13 -7.09 -0.41
C PHE A 137 7.45 -5.72 -0.98
N LYS A 138 8.31 -5.67 -2.00
CA LYS A 138 8.56 -4.45 -2.78
C LYS A 138 7.54 -4.30 -3.90
N TYR A 139 6.96 -3.10 -4.01
CA TYR A 139 6.11 -2.75 -5.15
C TYR A 139 6.85 -2.86 -6.48
N GLU A 140 8.15 -2.62 -6.47
CA GLU A 140 9.03 -2.70 -7.64
C GLU A 140 9.30 -4.14 -8.08
N ASP A 141 9.06 -5.11 -7.18
CA ASP A 141 9.22 -6.55 -7.44
C ASP A 141 7.93 -7.31 -7.10
N MET A 142 6.86 -6.98 -7.82
CA MET A 142 5.57 -7.62 -7.62
C MET A 142 5.54 -9.08 -8.10
N ASP A 143 6.53 -9.53 -8.88
CA ASP A 143 6.64 -10.93 -9.29
C ASP A 143 7.00 -11.82 -8.09
N GLU A 144 7.81 -11.35 -7.12
CA GLU A 144 8.05 -12.08 -5.84
C GLU A 144 6.74 -12.33 -5.08
N MET A 145 5.87 -11.31 -5.04
CA MET A 145 4.57 -11.45 -4.40
C MET A 145 3.61 -12.36 -5.18
N TYR A 146 3.66 -12.30 -6.52
CA TYR A 146 2.89 -13.19 -7.39
C TYR A 146 3.26 -14.66 -7.13
N ASP A 147 4.55 -14.98 -7.13
CA ASP A 147 5.04 -16.34 -6.86
C ASP A 147 4.60 -16.81 -5.47
N ALA A 148 4.70 -15.94 -4.45
CA ALA A 148 4.22 -16.27 -3.10
C ALA A 148 2.71 -16.57 -3.06
N MET A 149 1.86 -15.85 -3.81
CA MET A 149 0.42 -16.12 -3.86
C MET A 149 0.13 -17.49 -4.47
N ASN A 150 0.81 -17.86 -5.54
CA ASN A 150 0.60 -19.16 -6.19
C ASN A 150 1.23 -20.32 -5.40
N ASP A 151 2.48 -20.18 -4.97
CA ASP A 151 3.26 -21.31 -4.42
C ASP A 151 2.93 -21.56 -2.94
N ARG A 152 2.78 -20.49 -2.14
CA ARG A 152 2.61 -20.59 -0.69
C ARG A 152 1.14 -20.58 -0.25
N TYR A 153 0.30 -19.81 -0.93
CA TYR A 153 -1.08 -19.60 -0.51
C TYR A 153 -2.11 -20.29 -1.42
N ASP A 154 -1.65 -21.05 -2.40
CA ASP A 154 -2.52 -21.82 -3.33
C ASP A 154 -3.61 -20.93 -3.96
N ILE A 155 -3.18 -19.75 -4.44
CA ILE A 155 -4.07 -18.78 -5.10
C ILE A 155 -3.64 -18.65 -6.55
N ASP A 156 -4.32 -19.37 -7.42
CA ASP A 156 -4.07 -19.35 -8.87
C ASP A 156 -4.62 -18.06 -9.50
N ILE A 157 -3.74 -17.09 -9.69
CA ILE A 157 -4.02 -15.85 -10.42
C ILE A 157 -3.27 -15.92 -11.75
N PRO A 158 -3.97 -15.82 -12.91
CA PRO A 158 -3.27 -15.75 -14.19
C PRO A 158 -2.26 -14.60 -14.22
N LYS A 159 -1.00 -14.85 -14.60
CA LYS A 159 0.07 -13.85 -14.61
C LYS A 159 -0.28 -12.62 -15.43
N GLU A 160 -0.97 -12.81 -16.54
CA GLU A 160 -1.48 -11.71 -17.37
C GLU A 160 -2.47 -10.82 -16.62
N LEU A 161 -3.36 -11.41 -15.82
CA LEU A 161 -4.31 -10.64 -15.00
C LEU A 161 -3.57 -9.87 -13.90
N TRP A 162 -2.57 -10.49 -13.26
CA TRP A 162 -1.72 -9.85 -12.27
C TRP A 162 -1.00 -8.61 -12.84
N GLN A 163 -0.39 -8.74 -14.01
CA GLN A 163 0.37 -7.67 -14.64
C GLN A 163 -0.51 -6.53 -15.20
N ASN A 164 -1.71 -6.86 -15.71
CA ASN A 164 -2.58 -5.91 -16.39
C ASN A 164 -3.64 -5.27 -15.51
N THR A 165 -3.88 -5.77 -14.29
CA THR A 165 -4.88 -5.18 -13.40
C THR A 165 -4.35 -3.91 -12.74
N LYS A 166 -4.91 -2.76 -13.12
CA LYS A 166 -4.60 -1.44 -12.53
C LYS A 166 -5.89 -0.77 -12.07
N VAL A 167 -6.07 -0.61 -10.76
CA VAL A 167 -7.33 -0.08 -10.18
C VAL A 167 -7.34 1.43 -10.02
N LYS A 168 -6.19 2.04 -9.81
CA LYS A 168 -6.08 3.49 -9.51
C LYS A 168 -4.91 4.12 -10.26
N GLU A 169 -4.84 3.91 -11.57
CA GLU A 169 -3.87 4.59 -12.40
C GLU A 169 -4.27 6.07 -12.56
N GLY A 170 -3.46 6.96 -12.02
CA GLY A 170 -3.55 8.39 -12.27
C GLY A 170 -2.73 8.74 -13.52
N LYS A 171 -3.27 9.60 -14.41
CA LYS A 171 -2.47 10.17 -15.48
C LYS A 171 -1.38 11.04 -14.85
N LYS A 172 -0.12 10.70 -15.08
CA LYS A 172 1.04 11.48 -14.67
C LYS A 172 1.42 12.41 -15.85
N ASP A 173 1.80 13.62 -15.52
CA ASP A 173 2.28 14.61 -16.53
C ASP A 173 3.79 14.45 -16.79
N VAL A 174 4.43 13.43 -16.21
CA VAL A 174 5.85 13.13 -16.34
C VAL A 174 6.05 11.68 -16.79
N ASP A 175 7.06 11.43 -17.59
CA ASP A 175 7.38 10.08 -18.08
C ASP A 175 7.95 9.21 -16.96
N HIS A 176 8.77 9.81 -16.10
CA HIS A 176 9.36 9.11 -14.96
C HIS A 176 9.14 9.91 -13.65
N TRP A 177 8.94 9.22 -12.53
CA TRP A 177 8.71 9.87 -11.23
C TRP A 177 9.89 10.75 -10.78
N ARG A 178 11.13 10.44 -11.18
CA ARG A 178 12.32 11.26 -10.88
C ARG A 178 12.24 12.66 -11.49
N ASP A 179 11.58 12.81 -12.62
CA ASP A 179 11.50 14.09 -13.35
C ASP A 179 10.75 15.18 -12.56
N LEU A 180 9.95 14.77 -11.59
CA LEU A 180 9.20 15.70 -10.72
C LEU A 180 9.98 16.14 -9.49
N HIS A 181 11.04 15.41 -9.13
CA HIS A 181 11.82 15.72 -7.94
C HIS A 181 12.83 16.84 -8.15
N THR A 182 12.91 17.74 -7.15
CA THR A 182 13.99 18.69 -6.99
C THR A 182 14.96 18.19 -5.92
N PRO A 183 16.18 18.74 -5.82
CA PRO A 183 17.11 18.42 -4.72
C PRO A 183 16.47 18.58 -3.34
N GLU A 184 15.64 19.61 -3.17
CA GLU A 184 14.92 19.85 -1.91
C GLU A 184 13.91 18.73 -1.62
N SER A 185 13.06 18.36 -2.58
CA SER A 185 12.06 17.29 -2.39
C SER A 185 12.71 15.94 -2.10
N ILE A 186 13.87 15.64 -2.71
CA ILE A 186 14.63 14.41 -2.45
C ILE A 186 15.01 14.33 -0.96
N VAL A 187 15.61 15.40 -0.43
CA VAL A 187 16.03 15.48 0.99
C VAL A 187 14.82 15.41 1.93
N GLU A 188 13.72 16.07 1.62
CA GLU A 188 12.53 16.03 2.46
C GLU A 188 11.89 14.61 2.50
N VAL A 189 11.89 13.87 1.38
CA VAL A 189 11.47 12.47 1.35
C VAL A 189 12.39 11.61 2.22
N GLU A 190 13.71 11.76 2.10
CA GLU A 190 14.68 11.03 2.94
C GLU A 190 14.43 11.23 4.44
N LYS A 191 14.14 12.45 4.86
CA LYS A 191 13.82 12.73 6.26
C LYS A 191 12.54 12.05 6.73
N LYS A 192 11.46 12.17 5.93
CA LYS A 192 10.15 11.65 6.32
C LYS A 192 10.07 10.13 6.28
N PHE A 193 10.77 9.48 5.34
CA PHE A 193 10.74 8.03 5.12
C PHE A 193 12.02 7.32 5.56
N LYS A 194 12.76 7.90 6.49
CA LYS A 194 14.07 7.37 6.93
C LYS A 194 14.04 5.89 7.33
N ARG A 195 12.94 5.45 7.97
CA ARG A 195 12.80 4.06 8.45
C ARG A 195 12.54 3.10 7.31
N GLU A 196 11.60 3.43 6.42
CA GLU A 196 11.29 2.65 5.22
C GLU A 196 12.52 2.53 4.31
N ILE A 197 13.22 3.64 4.07
CA ILE A 197 14.45 3.70 3.26
C ILE A 197 15.51 2.77 3.86
N LYS A 198 15.77 2.88 5.16
CA LYS A 198 16.77 2.05 5.85
C LYS A 198 16.42 0.57 5.82
N TYR A 199 15.16 0.23 6.09
CA TYR A 199 14.70 -1.16 6.19
C TYR A 199 14.68 -1.85 4.82
N MET A 200 14.17 -1.17 3.79
CA MET A 200 14.00 -1.73 2.45
C MET A 200 15.25 -1.57 1.57
N GLY A 201 16.25 -0.79 2.00
CA GLY A 201 17.45 -0.51 1.22
C GLY A 201 17.17 0.34 -0.04
N TYR A 202 16.17 1.24 0.02
CA TYR A 202 15.86 2.11 -1.10
C TYR A 202 16.92 3.20 -1.28
N THR A 203 17.19 3.52 -2.56
CA THR A 203 17.99 4.66 -2.98
C THR A 203 17.19 5.51 -3.96
N TYR A 204 17.58 6.78 -4.10
CA TYR A 204 17.01 7.66 -5.12
C TYR A 204 17.52 7.29 -6.52
N GLU A 205 18.75 6.73 -6.62
CA GLU A 205 19.43 6.33 -7.85
C GLU A 205 18.76 5.16 -8.56
#